data_fa271594e4adb7ea002388282cb8a409
#
_entry.id   fa271594e4adb7ea002388282cb8a409
#
_cell.length_a   1.000
_cell.length_b   1.000
_cell.length_c   1.000
_cell.angle_alpha   90.00
_cell.angle_beta   90.00
_cell.angle_gamma   90.00
#
_symmetry.space_group_name_H-M   'P 1'
#
loop_
_entity.id
_entity.type
_entity.pdbx_description
1 polymer ?
#
loop_
_entity_poly.entity_id
_entity_poly.type
_entity_poly.pdbx_seq_one_letter_code
_entity_poly.pdbx_strand_id
1 'polypeptide(L)'
;MAVDKSLSQAPLGLGSLSGMQPLDMGADGDAPALEIEIEDPESVSINGMEIDLDGKDDEDEGPDDFDANLAEFMDEAAMKTLSGDLLGDFDEDISSRKDWINTYVDGLELLGMKVEDRTEPWPGACGVYHPILSEALVKFQAETIMETFPAAGPVRTKIIGEETPENKKAAARVEADMNYQLTERMVEYRPEHERMLWGLGLAGNAFKKVYFDPSLGRQTSMYVPAEDMVVPYGASSLQTAERVTHVMRKTPNEVKKLQAQGFYLDEDLGEPTDIFDEVEKKIAEKMGFQASSDDRFKLLEMHVDVDLPGFEDEDEDGEPTGIALPYVITMEKASGTILSIRRNWDPDDDLKQKRNHFVHYPYIPGFGFYAFGLIHLIGAFAKSGTSLIRQLVDAGTLSNLPGGFKTKGLRVTGDDTPIAPAEWRDVDVASGTMRDNIMPLPYKEPSQVLFTLLQSIIEEGRRFASAADLQVSDMSANSPVGTTLAILERSLKVMSAVQARIHYAMKQEFKLLKVII
;
A
#
# COMPACT_ATOMS: atom_id res chain seq x y z
N MET A 1 -42.58 -3.72 7.53
CA MET A 1 -41.76 -3.11 8.58
C MET A 1 -41.93 -3.95 9.83
N ALA A 2 -41.07 -4.91 10.02
CA ALA A 2 -40.96 -5.66 11.25
C ALA A 2 -39.59 -5.34 11.82
N VAL A 3 -39.54 -4.63 12.94
CA VAL A 3 -38.33 -4.30 13.68
C VAL A 3 -37.91 -5.57 14.42
N ASP A 4 -36.77 -6.12 14.06
CA ASP A 4 -36.16 -7.28 14.71
C ASP A 4 -35.72 -6.87 16.12
N LYS A 5 -36.26 -7.57 17.13
CA LYS A 5 -36.01 -7.34 18.57
C LYS A 5 -34.82 -8.14 19.11
N SER A 6 -33.93 -8.64 18.23
CA SER A 6 -32.82 -9.49 18.65
C SER A 6 -31.53 -8.75 19.09
N LEU A 7 -31.53 -7.41 19.12
CA LEU A 7 -30.38 -6.58 19.51
C LEU A 7 -30.39 -6.11 20.97
N SER A 8 -31.11 -6.78 21.87
CA SER A 8 -31.14 -6.45 23.31
C SER A 8 -30.60 -7.56 24.19
N GLN A 9 -29.61 -8.31 23.78
CA GLN A 9 -28.85 -9.13 24.71
C GLN A 9 -27.52 -8.42 25.00
N ALA A 10 -27.43 -7.91 26.23
CA ALA A 10 -26.18 -7.40 26.79
C ALA A 10 -25.14 -8.52 26.83
N PRO A 11 -23.85 -8.19 26.69
CA PRO A 11 -22.79 -9.18 26.80
C PRO A 11 -22.86 -9.89 28.17
N LEU A 12 -22.79 -11.20 28.12
CA LEU A 12 -22.72 -12.09 29.28
C LEU A 12 -21.37 -11.85 29.98
N GLY A 13 -21.34 -10.99 30.97
CA GLY A 13 -20.09 -10.71 31.69
C GLY A 13 -20.27 -9.91 33.00
N LEU A 14 -21.44 -9.38 33.28
CA LEU A 14 -21.74 -8.81 34.59
C LEU A 14 -22.60 -9.80 35.36
N GLY A 15 -21.93 -10.70 36.08
CA GLY A 15 -22.55 -11.53 37.09
C GLY A 15 -23.34 -10.64 38.02
N SER A 16 -24.66 -10.81 38.03
CA SER A 16 -25.56 -10.08 38.91
C SER A 16 -25.18 -10.34 40.37
N LEU A 17 -24.74 -9.32 41.07
CA LEU A 17 -24.73 -9.23 42.53
C LEU A 17 -26.15 -9.18 43.10
N SER A 18 -27.09 -9.97 42.58
CA SER A 18 -28.48 -10.08 43.05
C SER A 18 -28.72 -11.36 43.87
N GLY A 19 -27.74 -11.72 44.67
CA GLY A 19 -27.85 -12.86 45.59
C GLY A 19 -27.69 -12.51 47.08
N MET A 20 -27.47 -11.25 47.41
CA MET A 20 -27.51 -10.82 48.81
C MET A 20 -28.97 -10.56 49.19
N GLN A 21 -29.59 -11.52 49.91
CA GLN A 21 -30.80 -11.24 50.64
C GLN A 21 -30.50 -10.17 51.71
N PRO A 22 -31.41 -9.20 51.96
CA PRO A 22 -31.25 -8.27 53.07
C PRO A 22 -31.19 -9.08 54.35
N LEU A 23 -30.14 -8.91 55.13
CA LEU A 23 -30.09 -9.37 56.52
C LEU A 23 -31.24 -8.70 57.27
N ASP A 24 -32.18 -9.51 57.68
CA ASP A 24 -33.28 -9.12 58.58
C ASP A 24 -32.66 -8.69 59.93
N MET A 25 -32.54 -7.38 60.13
CA MET A 25 -32.12 -6.79 61.41
C MET A 25 -33.28 -6.94 62.43
N GLY A 26 -33.39 -8.11 63.02
CA GLY A 26 -34.20 -8.30 64.16
C GLY A 26 -33.75 -7.39 65.29
N ALA A 27 -34.66 -6.53 65.73
CA ALA A 27 -34.46 -5.65 66.85
C ALA A 27 -34.48 -6.47 68.15
N ASP A 28 -33.34 -7.06 68.55
CA ASP A 28 -33.06 -7.41 69.96
C ASP A 28 -31.53 -7.52 70.11
N GLY A 29 -31.03 -6.69 71.01
CA GLY A 29 -29.60 -6.37 71.13
C GLY A 29 -28.75 -7.52 71.65
N ASP A 30 -27.84 -7.90 70.80
CA ASP A 30 -26.47 -8.27 71.13
C ASP A 30 -25.72 -8.25 69.79
N ALA A 31 -24.98 -7.18 69.57
CA ALA A 31 -24.05 -7.16 68.43
C ALA A 31 -23.01 -8.26 68.69
N PRO A 32 -22.78 -9.20 67.76
CA PRO A 32 -21.72 -10.16 67.94
C PRO A 32 -20.40 -9.36 67.98
N ALA A 33 -19.67 -9.58 69.09
CA ALA A 33 -18.32 -9.01 69.22
C ALA A 33 -17.48 -9.51 68.01
N LEU A 34 -16.88 -8.58 67.27
CA LEU A 34 -15.91 -8.91 66.29
C LEU A 34 -14.70 -9.55 66.98
N GLU A 35 -14.57 -10.87 66.90
CA GLU A 35 -13.36 -11.55 67.31
C GLU A 35 -12.31 -11.35 66.16
N ILE A 36 -11.28 -10.60 66.48
CA ILE A 36 -10.13 -10.41 65.61
C ILE A 36 -9.01 -11.25 66.21
N GLU A 37 -8.70 -12.36 65.58
CA GLU A 37 -7.52 -13.17 65.90
C GLU A 37 -6.36 -12.78 64.96
N ILE A 38 -5.25 -12.37 65.53
CA ILE A 38 -4.03 -12.08 64.79
C ILE A 38 -3.01 -13.16 65.17
N GLU A 39 -2.99 -14.25 64.39
CA GLU A 39 -1.99 -15.31 64.56
C GLU A 39 -0.71 -15.04 63.80
N ASP A 40 -0.75 -14.25 62.74
CA ASP A 40 0.37 -13.83 61.91
C ASP A 40 0.30 -12.33 61.68
N PRO A 41 1.41 -11.57 61.77
CA PRO A 41 1.41 -10.14 61.48
C PRO A 41 1.04 -9.78 60.03
N GLU A 42 1.03 -10.74 59.12
CA GLU A 42 0.71 -10.58 57.69
C GLU A 42 -0.72 -10.96 57.31
N SER A 43 -1.50 -11.60 58.23
CA SER A 43 -2.90 -11.93 57.98
C SER A 43 -3.81 -11.56 59.17
N VAL A 44 -5.06 -11.18 58.91
CA VAL A 44 -6.08 -10.89 59.95
C VAL A 44 -7.32 -11.73 59.69
N SER A 45 -7.69 -12.58 60.66
CA SER A 45 -8.93 -13.34 60.59
C SER A 45 -10.08 -12.54 61.21
N ILE A 46 -11.13 -12.26 60.44
CA ILE A 46 -12.35 -11.61 60.90
C ILE A 46 -13.52 -12.57 60.71
N ASN A 47 -14.10 -13.02 61.80
CA ASN A 47 -15.22 -13.97 61.81
C ASN A 47 -14.95 -15.28 61.02
N GLY A 48 -13.72 -15.81 61.10
CA GLY A 48 -13.34 -17.04 60.42
C GLY A 48 -13.09 -16.89 58.92
N MET A 49 -12.97 -15.67 58.44
CA MET A 49 -12.51 -15.36 57.09
C MET A 49 -11.11 -14.75 57.21
N GLU A 50 -10.12 -15.44 56.71
CA GLU A 50 -8.73 -15.00 56.71
C GLU A 50 -8.57 -13.93 55.63
N ILE A 51 -8.11 -12.76 56.00
CA ILE A 51 -7.77 -11.66 55.09
C ILE A 51 -6.26 -11.54 55.11
N ASP A 52 -5.64 -11.91 54.06
CA ASP A 52 -4.22 -11.73 53.85
C ASP A 52 -3.94 -10.23 53.69
N LEU A 53 -3.10 -9.67 54.55
CA LEU A 53 -2.69 -8.26 54.56
C LEU A 53 -1.36 -8.09 53.84
N ASP A 54 -0.70 -9.18 53.49
CA ASP A 54 0.40 -9.13 52.55
C ASP A 54 -0.19 -8.86 51.19
N GLY A 55 -0.35 -7.57 50.89
CA GLY A 55 -0.54 -7.14 49.53
C GLY A 55 0.73 -7.55 48.78
N LYS A 56 0.82 -8.81 48.37
CA LYS A 56 1.47 -9.11 47.14
C LYS A 56 0.68 -8.30 46.14
N ASP A 57 1.27 -7.21 45.72
CA ASP A 57 0.91 -6.57 44.48
C ASP A 57 0.70 -7.72 43.52
N ASP A 58 -0.50 -7.87 42.97
CA ASP A 58 -0.83 -8.79 41.87
C ASP A 58 -0.08 -8.28 40.60
N GLU A 59 1.24 -8.03 40.75
CA GLU A 59 2.09 -7.43 39.73
C GLU A 59 2.59 -8.44 38.70
N ASP A 60 2.21 -9.74 38.80
CA ASP A 60 2.84 -10.75 37.95
C ASP A 60 1.87 -11.74 37.23
N GLU A 61 0.57 -11.54 37.28
CA GLU A 61 -0.29 -12.28 36.35
C GLU A 61 -0.44 -11.47 35.06
N GLY A 62 0.37 -11.83 34.06
CA GLY A 62 0.19 -11.35 32.68
C GLY A 62 -1.26 -11.62 32.22
N PRO A 63 -1.73 -10.96 31.14
CA PRO A 63 -3.12 -11.05 30.73
C PRO A 63 -3.54 -12.50 30.49
N ASP A 64 -4.63 -12.94 31.11
CA ASP A 64 -5.25 -14.25 30.92
C ASP A 64 -5.66 -14.52 29.48
N ASP A 65 -5.92 -13.44 28.71
CA ASP A 65 -6.33 -13.51 27.30
C ASP A 65 -5.09 -13.42 26.39
N PHE A 66 -4.88 -14.45 25.56
CA PHE A 66 -3.82 -14.47 24.57
C PHE A 66 -3.87 -13.30 23.60
N ASP A 67 -5.06 -12.85 23.24
CA ASP A 67 -5.28 -11.75 22.29
C ASP A 67 -5.33 -10.37 22.97
N ALA A 68 -5.01 -10.26 24.27
CA ALA A 68 -4.97 -8.99 24.98
C ALA A 68 -3.96 -8.00 24.39
N ASN A 69 -4.21 -6.70 24.62
CA ASN A 69 -3.26 -5.65 24.27
C ASN A 69 -2.18 -5.55 25.37
N LEU A 70 -0.99 -6.07 25.09
CA LEU A 70 0.11 -6.08 26.06
C LEU A 70 0.60 -4.67 26.45
N ALA A 71 0.31 -3.66 25.64
CA ALA A 71 0.65 -2.27 25.95
C ALA A 71 -0.03 -1.75 27.24
N GLU A 72 -1.13 -2.37 27.68
CA GLU A 72 -1.83 -2.03 28.93
C GLU A 72 -1.08 -2.49 30.18
N PHE A 73 -0.18 -3.47 30.02
CA PHE A 73 0.55 -4.13 31.11
C PHE A 73 2.03 -3.75 31.15
N MET A 74 2.48 -2.90 30.21
CA MET A 74 3.88 -2.48 30.12
C MET A 74 4.15 -1.16 30.82
N ASP A 75 5.35 -1.05 31.38
CA ASP A 75 5.85 0.21 31.95
C ASP A 75 6.05 1.29 30.87
N GLU A 76 5.67 2.53 31.16
CA GLU A 76 5.78 3.67 30.24
C GLU A 76 7.22 3.93 29.78
N ALA A 77 8.21 3.70 30.66
CA ALA A 77 9.62 3.87 30.31
C ALA A 77 10.10 2.80 29.32
N ALA A 78 9.65 1.55 29.49
CA ALA A 78 9.94 0.45 28.57
C ALA A 78 9.29 0.70 27.21
N MET A 79 8.02 1.11 27.17
CA MET A 79 7.32 1.48 25.93
C MET A 79 8.01 2.61 25.17
N LYS A 80 8.51 3.63 25.89
CA LYS A 80 9.22 4.76 25.27
C LYS A 80 10.56 4.33 24.67
N THR A 81 11.29 3.44 25.33
CA THR A 81 12.54 2.89 24.79
C THR A 81 12.27 2.08 23.54
N LEU A 82 11.33 1.15 23.62
CA LEU A 82 10.90 0.32 22.49
C LEU A 82 10.44 1.15 21.28
N SER A 83 9.64 2.18 21.53
CA SER A 83 9.18 3.10 20.49
C SER A 83 10.35 3.81 19.80
N GLY A 84 11.36 4.28 20.58
CA GLY A 84 12.55 4.93 20.03
C GLY A 84 13.36 4.00 19.13
N ASP A 85 13.56 2.76 19.53
CA ASP A 85 14.30 1.76 18.77
C ASP A 85 13.55 1.41 17.47
N LEU A 86 12.25 1.17 17.56
CA LEU A 86 11.41 0.85 16.39
C LEU A 86 11.31 1.98 15.37
N LEU A 87 11.27 3.25 15.82
CA LEU A 87 11.30 4.40 14.92
C LEU A 87 12.67 4.52 14.23
N GLY A 88 13.77 4.26 14.95
CA GLY A 88 15.12 4.20 14.38
C GLY A 88 15.24 3.13 13.30
N ASP A 89 14.74 1.95 13.56
CA ASP A 89 14.67 0.82 12.62
C ASP A 89 13.84 1.15 11.37
N PHE A 90 12.70 1.80 11.56
CA PHE A 90 11.84 2.24 10.47
C PHE A 90 12.54 3.25 9.54
N ASP A 91 13.26 4.22 10.11
CA ASP A 91 14.02 5.20 9.33
C ASP A 91 15.19 4.57 8.56
N GLU A 92 15.85 3.56 9.14
CA GLU A 92 16.86 2.75 8.46
C GLU A 92 16.26 2.00 7.27
N ASP A 93 15.11 1.35 7.46
CA ASP A 93 14.40 0.60 6.42
C ASP A 93 13.95 1.52 5.27
N ILE A 94 13.45 2.73 5.56
CA ILE A 94 13.15 3.75 4.55
C ILE A 94 14.40 4.15 3.78
N SER A 95 15.51 4.38 4.49
CA SER A 95 16.77 4.76 3.87
C SER A 95 17.31 3.66 2.96
N SER A 96 17.16 2.39 3.34
CA SER A 96 17.63 1.23 2.58
C SER A 96 16.98 1.10 1.19
N ARG A 97 15.71 1.54 1.03
CA ARG A 97 14.94 1.47 -0.23
C ARG A 97 14.93 2.78 -1.03
N LYS A 98 15.66 3.80 -0.59
CA LYS A 98 15.59 5.17 -1.11
C LYS A 98 15.79 5.28 -2.63
N ASP A 99 16.75 4.56 -3.19
CA ASP A 99 17.03 4.63 -4.64
C ASP A 99 15.91 4.01 -5.46
N TRP A 100 15.31 2.92 -4.99
CA TRP A 100 14.17 2.28 -5.63
C TRP A 100 12.95 3.21 -5.62
N ILE A 101 12.59 3.79 -4.48
CA ILE A 101 11.43 4.68 -4.34
C ILE A 101 11.61 5.99 -5.13
N ASN A 102 12.82 6.56 -5.17
CA ASN A 102 13.09 7.74 -5.96
C ASN A 102 12.90 7.47 -7.46
N THR A 103 13.39 6.34 -7.96
CA THR A 103 13.19 5.96 -9.37
C THR A 103 11.70 5.81 -9.71
N TYR A 104 10.93 5.22 -8.80
CA TYR A 104 9.48 5.09 -8.93
C TYR A 104 8.80 6.47 -8.96
N VAL A 105 9.07 7.33 -7.99
CA VAL A 105 8.45 8.66 -7.85
C VAL A 105 8.80 9.56 -9.05
N ASP A 106 10.06 9.59 -9.46
CA ASP A 106 10.49 10.37 -10.64
C ASP A 106 9.86 9.84 -11.94
N GLY A 107 9.59 8.55 -11.98
CA GLY A 107 8.93 7.90 -13.12
C GLY A 107 7.44 8.21 -13.26
N LEU A 108 6.74 8.60 -12.18
CA LEU A 108 5.31 8.89 -12.22
C LEU A 108 4.95 10.01 -13.21
N GLU A 109 5.83 10.98 -13.37
CA GLU A 109 5.66 12.07 -14.35
C GLU A 109 5.49 11.55 -15.78
N LEU A 110 6.15 10.43 -16.10
CA LEU A 110 6.13 9.82 -17.44
C LEU A 110 4.77 9.18 -17.79
N LEU A 111 3.86 9.05 -16.83
CA LEU A 111 2.49 8.66 -17.11
C LEU A 111 1.72 9.73 -17.89
N GLY A 112 2.17 11.00 -17.84
CA GLY A 112 1.55 12.10 -18.54
C GLY A 112 0.16 12.47 -18.01
N MET A 113 -0.13 12.20 -16.73
CA MET A 113 -1.41 12.53 -16.11
C MET A 113 -1.62 14.03 -15.91
N LYS A 114 -0.51 14.76 -15.72
CA LYS A 114 -0.51 16.22 -15.58
C LYS A 114 -0.34 16.87 -16.94
N VAL A 115 -1.23 17.79 -17.28
CA VAL A 115 -1.03 18.71 -18.42
C VAL A 115 -0.04 19.77 -17.97
N GLU A 116 1.15 19.80 -18.59
CA GLU A 116 2.24 20.70 -18.22
C GLU A 116 2.25 21.92 -19.12
N ASP A 117 2.07 23.12 -18.54
CA ASP A 117 2.32 24.38 -19.21
C ASP A 117 3.80 24.75 -19.05
N ARG A 118 4.62 24.39 -20.06
CA ARG A 118 6.06 24.65 -20.02
C ARG A 118 6.36 26.12 -20.28
N THR A 119 7.22 26.66 -19.42
CA THR A 119 7.75 28.01 -19.56
C THR A 119 9.17 28.04 -20.13
N GLU A 120 9.84 26.89 -20.16
CA GLU A 120 11.18 26.70 -20.71
C GLU A 120 11.16 25.73 -21.90
N PRO A 121 11.92 25.99 -22.97
CA PRO A 121 12.83 27.14 -23.23
C PRO A 121 12.11 28.45 -23.55
N TRP A 122 10.81 28.47 -23.73
CA TRP A 122 9.95 29.65 -23.86
C TRP A 122 8.53 29.35 -23.37
N PRO A 123 7.77 30.36 -22.97
CA PRO A 123 6.36 30.17 -22.55
C PRO A 123 5.52 29.60 -23.70
N GLY A 124 4.82 28.49 -23.44
CA GLY A 124 4.03 27.78 -24.44
C GLY A 124 4.82 26.72 -25.24
N ALA A 125 6.03 26.35 -24.81
CA ALA A 125 6.75 25.18 -25.32
C ALA A 125 5.95 23.90 -25.13
N CYS A 126 6.20 22.88 -25.96
CA CYS A 126 5.44 21.64 -25.97
C CYS A 126 5.55 20.88 -24.63
N GLY A 127 4.42 20.70 -23.92
CA GLY A 127 4.30 19.97 -22.65
C GLY A 127 3.87 18.49 -22.78
N VAL A 128 3.80 17.96 -23.99
CA VAL A 128 3.32 16.60 -24.26
C VAL A 128 4.26 15.55 -23.71
N TYR A 129 3.71 14.51 -23.09
CA TYR A 129 4.39 13.27 -22.71
C TYR A 129 4.07 12.16 -23.71
N HIS A 130 5.05 11.31 -24.02
CA HIS A 130 4.81 10.15 -24.87
C HIS A 130 4.13 9.04 -24.07
N PRO A 131 2.95 8.52 -24.48
CA PRO A 131 2.09 7.65 -23.67
C PRO A 131 2.55 6.17 -23.59
N ILE A 132 3.79 5.84 -23.93
CA ILE A 132 4.28 4.46 -24.00
C ILE A 132 4.15 3.71 -22.65
N LEU A 133 4.41 4.39 -21.54
CA LEU A 133 4.29 3.81 -20.20
C LEU A 133 2.81 3.55 -19.84
N SER A 134 1.94 4.52 -20.08
CA SER A 134 0.52 4.42 -19.82
C SER A 134 -0.14 3.35 -20.70
N GLU A 135 0.24 3.27 -21.98
CA GLU A 135 -0.22 2.24 -22.92
C GLU A 135 0.13 0.83 -22.41
N ALA A 136 1.39 0.62 -22.03
CA ALA A 136 1.87 -0.66 -21.52
C ALA A 136 1.15 -1.07 -20.22
N LEU A 137 0.92 -0.10 -19.32
CA LEU A 137 0.27 -0.34 -18.04
C LEU A 137 -1.20 -0.71 -18.18
N VAL A 138 -1.95 0.05 -19.01
CA VAL A 138 -3.37 -0.24 -19.27
C VAL A 138 -3.53 -1.62 -19.92
N LYS A 139 -2.66 -1.96 -20.87
CA LYS A 139 -2.69 -3.27 -21.54
C LYS A 139 -2.42 -4.40 -20.55
N PHE A 140 -1.38 -4.26 -19.72
CA PHE A 140 -1.07 -5.22 -18.66
C PHE A 140 -2.25 -5.44 -17.72
N GLN A 141 -2.86 -4.35 -17.22
CA GLN A 141 -4.00 -4.43 -16.31
C GLN A 141 -5.20 -5.13 -16.97
N ALA A 142 -5.55 -4.73 -18.21
CA ALA A 142 -6.69 -5.29 -18.93
C ALA A 142 -6.55 -6.80 -19.23
N GLU A 143 -5.36 -7.24 -19.62
CA GLU A 143 -5.09 -8.65 -19.88
C GLU A 143 -5.09 -9.47 -18.58
N THR A 144 -4.46 -8.94 -17.53
CA THR A 144 -4.31 -9.67 -16.27
C THR A 144 -5.60 -9.78 -15.49
N ILE A 145 -6.46 -8.74 -15.47
CA ILE A 145 -7.74 -8.82 -14.76
C ILE A 145 -8.68 -9.88 -15.36
N MET A 146 -8.68 -10.03 -16.69
CA MET A 146 -9.50 -11.04 -17.35
C MET A 146 -9.05 -12.47 -17.01
N GLU A 147 -7.77 -12.66 -16.78
CA GLU A 147 -7.20 -13.96 -16.43
C GLU A 147 -7.33 -14.27 -14.93
N THR A 148 -7.08 -13.30 -14.07
CA THR A 148 -7.09 -13.48 -12.61
C THR A 148 -8.50 -13.45 -12.01
N PHE A 149 -9.47 -12.81 -12.69
CA PHE A 149 -10.85 -12.68 -12.23
C PHE A 149 -11.86 -13.09 -13.33
N PRO A 150 -11.88 -14.38 -13.72
CA PRO A 150 -12.82 -14.87 -14.72
C PRO A 150 -14.26 -14.85 -14.20
N ALA A 151 -15.25 -14.87 -15.11
CA ALA A 151 -16.67 -14.82 -14.77
C ALA A 151 -17.15 -15.98 -13.87
N ALA A 152 -16.45 -17.12 -13.89
CA ALA A 152 -16.74 -18.27 -13.03
C ALA A 152 -16.20 -18.11 -11.59
N GLY A 153 -15.52 -17.01 -11.28
CA GLY A 153 -14.83 -16.76 -10.02
C GLY A 153 -13.34 -17.06 -10.08
N PRO A 154 -12.54 -16.38 -9.20
CA PRO A 154 -11.08 -16.48 -9.21
C PRO A 154 -10.53 -17.76 -8.56
N VAL A 155 -11.32 -18.47 -7.73
CA VAL A 155 -10.86 -19.61 -6.96
C VAL A 155 -11.17 -20.93 -7.70
N ARG A 156 -10.13 -21.76 -7.80
CA ARG A 156 -10.26 -23.16 -8.22
C ARG A 156 -9.58 -24.07 -7.21
N THR A 157 -10.24 -25.16 -6.83
CA THR A 157 -9.70 -26.13 -5.88
C THR A 157 -9.00 -27.27 -6.60
N LYS A 158 -7.90 -27.75 -6.02
CA LYS A 158 -7.18 -28.94 -6.45
C LYS A 158 -7.05 -29.91 -5.28
N ILE A 159 -7.49 -31.13 -5.46
CA ILE A 159 -7.33 -32.20 -4.47
C ILE A 159 -5.87 -32.65 -4.48
N ILE A 160 -5.26 -32.68 -3.30
CA ILE A 160 -3.93 -33.24 -3.07
C ILE A 160 -4.12 -34.57 -2.37
N GLY A 161 -3.69 -35.68 -2.98
CA GLY A 161 -3.90 -37.04 -2.50
C GLY A 161 -4.96 -37.81 -3.29
N GLU A 162 -5.70 -38.71 -2.63
CA GLU A 162 -6.71 -39.56 -3.30
C GLU A 162 -7.95 -38.78 -3.72
N GLU A 163 -8.33 -38.92 -4.97
CA GLU A 163 -9.57 -38.36 -5.54
C GLU A 163 -10.79 -39.23 -5.23
N THR A 164 -11.25 -39.20 -3.99
CA THR A 164 -12.52 -39.88 -3.63
C THR A 164 -13.73 -39.02 -4.03
N PRO A 165 -14.93 -39.64 -4.24
CA PRO A 165 -16.16 -38.87 -4.48
C PRO A 165 -16.51 -37.89 -3.39
N GLU A 166 -16.13 -38.17 -2.13
CA GLU A 166 -16.36 -37.29 -0.96
C GLU A 166 -15.43 -36.08 -1.02
N ASN A 167 -14.12 -36.29 -1.32
CA ASN A 167 -13.15 -35.21 -1.49
C ASN A 167 -13.51 -34.29 -2.66
N LYS A 168 -14.05 -34.83 -3.75
CA LYS A 168 -14.55 -34.03 -4.89
C LYS A 168 -15.72 -33.14 -4.48
N LYS A 169 -16.67 -33.67 -3.70
CA LYS A 169 -17.80 -32.88 -3.19
C LYS A 169 -17.36 -31.82 -2.18
N ALA A 170 -16.40 -32.13 -1.32
CA ALA A 170 -15.82 -31.17 -0.37
C ALA A 170 -15.08 -30.05 -1.10
N ALA A 171 -14.22 -30.38 -2.06
CA ALA A 171 -13.51 -29.42 -2.90
C ALA A 171 -14.45 -28.48 -3.65
N ALA A 172 -15.53 -29.02 -4.25
CA ALA A 172 -16.52 -28.20 -4.95
C ALA A 172 -17.28 -27.26 -4.01
N ARG A 173 -17.57 -27.67 -2.77
CA ARG A 173 -18.18 -26.78 -1.77
C ARG A 173 -17.26 -25.65 -1.36
N VAL A 174 -15.97 -25.95 -1.08
CA VAL A 174 -14.97 -24.93 -0.73
C VAL A 174 -14.79 -23.94 -1.89
N GLU A 175 -14.75 -24.42 -3.13
CA GLU A 175 -14.64 -23.56 -4.33
C GLU A 175 -15.86 -22.63 -4.46
N ALA A 176 -17.06 -23.17 -4.30
CA ALA A 176 -18.29 -22.40 -4.39
C ALA A 176 -18.39 -21.36 -3.26
N ASP A 177 -18.06 -21.75 -2.03
CA ASP A 177 -18.11 -20.85 -0.89
C ASP A 177 -17.06 -19.72 -1.01
N MET A 178 -15.81 -20.04 -1.28
CA MET A 178 -14.76 -19.02 -1.46
C MET A 178 -15.08 -18.06 -2.62
N ASN A 179 -15.60 -18.55 -3.73
CA ASN A 179 -16.03 -17.68 -4.82
C ASN A 179 -17.18 -16.77 -4.39
N TYR A 180 -18.17 -17.30 -3.66
CA TYR A 180 -19.26 -16.49 -3.09
C TYR A 180 -18.72 -15.40 -2.14
N GLN A 181 -17.79 -15.74 -1.27
CA GLN A 181 -17.17 -14.77 -0.37
C GLN A 181 -16.49 -13.63 -1.16
N LEU A 182 -15.70 -13.94 -2.18
CA LEU A 182 -14.92 -12.98 -2.96
C LEU A 182 -15.77 -12.15 -3.95
N THR A 183 -16.89 -12.68 -4.45
CA THR A 183 -17.71 -11.99 -5.46
C THR A 183 -18.92 -11.28 -4.89
N GLU A 184 -19.52 -11.82 -3.82
CA GLU A 184 -20.79 -11.33 -3.28
C GLU A 184 -20.66 -10.68 -1.90
N ARG A 185 -19.88 -11.27 -1.00
CA ARG A 185 -19.70 -10.71 0.36
C ARG A 185 -18.64 -9.63 0.43
N MET A 186 -17.49 -9.83 -0.22
CA MET A 186 -16.38 -8.88 -0.25
C MET A 186 -16.49 -8.01 -1.52
N VAL A 187 -17.49 -7.11 -1.56
CA VAL A 187 -17.75 -6.25 -2.73
C VAL A 187 -16.56 -5.37 -3.12
N GLU A 188 -15.69 -5.04 -2.16
CA GLU A 188 -14.46 -4.29 -2.37
C GLU A 188 -13.34 -5.11 -3.03
N TYR A 189 -13.41 -6.45 -2.99
CA TYR A 189 -12.30 -7.31 -3.42
C TYR A 189 -11.87 -7.06 -4.87
N ARG A 190 -12.83 -6.98 -5.79
CA ARG A 190 -12.53 -6.75 -7.21
C ARG A 190 -11.96 -5.37 -7.49
N PRO A 191 -12.54 -4.26 -7.01
CA PRO A 191 -11.93 -2.92 -7.14
C PRO A 191 -10.52 -2.86 -6.55
N GLU A 192 -10.29 -3.44 -5.37
CA GLU A 192 -8.98 -3.50 -4.73
C GLU A 192 -7.98 -4.35 -5.53
N HIS A 193 -8.43 -5.43 -6.15
CA HIS A 193 -7.61 -6.24 -7.04
C HIS A 193 -7.23 -5.49 -8.33
N GLU A 194 -8.16 -4.74 -8.93
CA GLU A 194 -7.88 -3.89 -10.10
C GLU A 194 -6.87 -2.78 -9.78
N ARG A 195 -7.00 -2.13 -8.61
CA ARG A 195 -6.03 -1.15 -8.10
C ARG A 195 -4.66 -1.79 -7.86
N MET A 196 -4.65 -2.97 -7.24
CA MET A 196 -3.43 -3.74 -7.01
C MET A 196 -2.70 -4.06 -8.31
N LEU A 197 -3.39 -4.49 -9.37
CA LEU A 197 -2.78 -4.76 -10.67
C LEU A 197 -2.17 -3.50 -11.30
N TRP A 198 -2.83 -2.35 -11.16
CA TRP A 198 -2.28 -1.07 -11.60
C TRP A 198 -0.98 -0.73 -10.88
N GLY A 199 -0.98 -0.76 -9.53
CA GLY A 199 0.19 -0.50 -8.70
C GLY A 199 1.32 -1.50 -8.98
N LEU A 200 0.98 -2.78 -9.12
CA LEU A 200 1.92 -3.85 -9.45
C LEU A 200 2.64 -3.60 -10.77
N GLY A 201 1.90 -3.31 -11.84
CA GLY A 201 2.50 -3.03 -13.14
C GLY A 201 3.40 -1.80 -13.11
N LEU A 202 2.99 -0.76 -12.39
CA LEU A 202 3.69 0.52 -12.33
C LEU A 202 4.96 0.45 -11.48
N ALA A 203 4.80 0.15 -10.18
CA ALA A 203 5.89 0.14 -9.18
C ALA A 203 6.69 -1.17 -9.18
N GLY A 204 6.10 -2.25 -9.66
CA GLY A 204 6.70 -3.59 -9.62
C GLY A 204 6.41 -4.37 -8.35
N ASN A 205 5.87 -3.72 -7.33
CA ASN A 205 5.47 -4.31 -6.06
C ASN A 205 4.05 -3.89 -5.73
N ALA A 206 3.28 -4.84 -5.25
CA ALA A 206 1.99 -4.61 -4.65
C ALA A 206 1.81 -5.57 -3.48
N PHE A 207 1.05 -5.17 -2.49
CA PHE A 207 0.79 -5.99 -1.32
C PHE A 207 -0.72 -6.07 -1.09
N LYS A 208 -1.14 -7.15 -0.47
CA LYS A 208 -2.48 -7.27 0.08
C LYS A 208 -2.39 -7.65 1.54
N LYS A 209 -3.14 -6.94 2.38
CA LYS A 209 -3.35 -7.26 3.79
C LYS A 209 -4.61 -8.09 3.92
N VAL A 210 -4.48 -9.28 4.50
CA VAL A 210 -5.59 -10.23 4.73
C VAL A 210 -5.83 -10.29 6.24
N TYR A 211 -7.02 -9.90 6.67
CA TYR A 211 -7.38 -9.87 8.09
C TYR A 211 -8.91 -9.93 8.28
N PHE A 212 -9.33 -10.18 9.50
CA PHE A 212 -10.72 -10.04 9.89
C PHE A 212 -10.97 -8.59 10.33
N ASP A 213 -11.95 -7.93 9.74
CA ASP A 213 -12.33 -6.57 10.11
C ASP A 213 -13.52 -6.60 11.07
N PRO A 214 -13.33 -6.25 12.36
CA PRO A 214 -14.41 -6.26 13.34
C PRO A 214 -15.54 -5.28 13.00
N SER A 215 -15.22 -4.17 12.33
CA SER A 215 -16.20 -3.15 11.95
C SER A 215 -17.14 -3.62 10.83
N LEU A 216 -16.62 -4.48 9.95
CA LEU A 216 -17.39 -5.11 8.88
C LEU A 216 -17.96 -6.48 9.29
N GLY A 217 -17.49 -7.05 10.38
CA GLY A 217 -17.87 -8.38 10.85
C GLY A 217 -17.53 -9.51 9.88
N ARG A 218 -16.46 -9.35 9.08
CA ARG A 218 -16.03 -10.32 8.06
C ARG A 218 -14.55 -10.17 7.71
N GLN A 219 -14.04 -11.19 7.05
CA GLN A 219 -12.71 -11.15 6.44
C GLN A 219 -12.65 -10.10 5.32
N THR A 220 -11.46 -9.53 5.14
CA THR A 220 -11.16 -8.59 4.06
C THR A 220 -9.76 -8.80 3.51
N SER A 221 -9.55 -8.38 2.26
CA SER A 221 -8.25 -8.38 1.59
C SER A 221 -8.06 -7.05 0.88
N MET A 222 -7.31 -6.15 1.51
CA MET A 222 -7.11 -4.79 1.04
C MET A 222 -5.77 -4.64 0.33
N TYR A 223 -5.77 -3.85 -0.73
CA TYR A 223 -4.54 -3.46 -1.41
C TYR A 223 -3.74 -2.47 -0.56
N VAL A 224 -2.46 -2.74 -0.41
CA VAL A 224 -1.48 -1.85 0.20
C VAL A 224 -0.48 -1.43 -0.87
N PRO A 225 -0.38 -0.13 -1.17
CA PRO A 225 0.60 0.39 -2.13
C PRO A 225 2.05 0.12 -1.69
N ALA A 226 2.96 0.07 -2.65
CA ALA A 226 4.36 -0.21 -2.37
C ALA A 226 5.05 0.88 -1.53
N GLU A 227 4.58 2.11 -1.63
CA GLU A 227 5.04 3.24 -0.81
C GLU A 227 4.68 3.08 0.67
N ASP A 228 3.51 2.50 0.98
CA ASP A 228 3.01 2.32 2.34
C ASP A 228 3.49 1.01 3.01
N MET A 229 4.17 0.13 2.27
CA MET A 229 4.77 -1.09 2.81
C MET A 229 6.29 -0.95 2.88
N VAL A 230 6.85 -0.88 4.08
CA VAL A 230 8.29 -0.72 4.33
C VAL A 230 8.86 -2.03 4.83
N VAL A 231 9.84 -2.55 4.09
CA VAL A 231 10.56 -3.79 4.39
C VAL A 231 12.06 -3.54 4.14
N PRO A 232 12.98 -4.07 4.95
CA PRO A 232 14.41 -3.94 4.70
C PRO A 232 14.77 -4.39 3.28
N TYR A 233 15.59 -3.61 2.57
CA TYR A 233 15.96 -3.92 1.18
C TYR A 233 16.64 -5.28 1.02
N GLY A 234 17.39 -5.71 2.05
CA GLY A 234 18.10 -6.99 2.08
C GLY A 234 17.23 -8.21 2.36
N ALA A 235 15.96 -8.05 2.71
CA ALA A 235 15.06 -9.16 2.99
C ALA A 235 14.81 -10.03 1.75
N SER A 236 14.73 -11.35 1.97
CA SER A 236 14.45 -12.31 0.88
C SER A 236 12.94 -12.47 0.61
N SER A 237 12.12 -12.39 1.65
CA SER A 237 10.65 -12.52 1.55
C SER A 237 9.98 -11.89 2.77
N LEU A 238 8.65 -11.69 2.74
CA LEU A 238 7.89 -11.23 3.91
C LEU A 238 7.97 -12.19 5.10
N GLN A 239 8.07 -13.50 4.82
CA GLN A 239 8.13 -14.52 5.87
C GLN A 239 9.46 -14.51 6.64
N THR A 240 10.54 -14.15 5.95
CA THR A 240 11.91 -14.14 6.51
C THR A 240 12.42 -12.74 6.81
N ALA A 241 11.61 -11.73 6.58
CA ALA A 241 11.97 -10.36 6.93
C ALA A 241 11.94 -10.17 8.45
N GLU A 242 12.98 -9.54 8.99
CA GLU A 242 13.06 -9.18 10.40
C GLU A 242 11.90 -8.27 10.81
N ARG A 243 11.63 -7.29 9.94
CA ARG A 243 10.57 -6.29 10.14
C ARG A 243 9.74 -6.12 8.88
N VAL A 244 8.45 -5.93 9.07
CA VAL A 244 7.50 -5.54 8.02
C VAL A 244 6.62 -4.44 8.56
N THR A 245 6.75 -3.22 8.05
CA THR A 245 5.99 -2.07 8.53
C THR A 245 4.94 -1.63 7.50
N HIS A 246 3.70 -1.57 7.93
CA HIS A 246 2.59 -1.01 7.16
C HIS A 246 2.26 0.39 7.68
N VAL A 247 2.40 1.38 6.81
CA VAL A 247 2.05 2.78 7.11
C VAL A 247 0.57 2.99 6.84
N MET A 248 -0.19 3.26 7.89
CA MET A 248 -1.64 3.48 7.81
C MET A 248 -2.00 4.94 8.12
N ARG A 249 -3.06 5.42 7.49
CA ARG A 249 -3.66 6.73 7.81
C ARG A 249 -5.06 6.51 8.34
N LYS A 250 -5.30 6.92 9.59
CA LYS A 250 -6.61 6.79 10.25
C LYS A 250 -7.12 8.13 10.72
N THR A 251 -8.41 8.37 10.51
CA THR A 251 -9.07 9.57 11.03
C THR A 251 -9.15 9.52 12.56
N PRO A 252 -9.19 10.68 13.26
CA PRO A 252 -9.36 10.71 14.71
C PRO A 252 -10.57 9.91 15.21
N ASN A 253 -11.64 9.89 14.44
CA ASN A 253 -12.84 9.13 14.78
C ASN A 253 -12.64 7.60 14.67
N GLU A 254 -11.84 7.13 13.69
CA GLU A 254 -11.49 5.71 13.58
C GLU A 254 -10.61 5.26 14.75
N VAL A 255 -9.62 6.09 15.12
CA VAL A 255 -8.76 5.82 16.27
C VAL A 255 -9.60 5.73 17.55
N LYS A 256 -10.47 6.71 17.82
CA LYS A 256 -11.35 6.70 18.99
C LYS A 256 -12.29 5.49 19.04
N LYS A 257 -12.77 5.01 17.90
CA LYS A 257 -13.58 3.79 17.84
C LYS A 257 -12.77 2.56 18.24
N LEU A 258 -11.51 2.47 17.79
CA LEU A 258 -10.63 1.36 18.12
C LEU A 258 -10.18 1.41 19.59
N GLN A 259 -9.98 2.60 20.17
CA GLN A 259 -9.75 2.80 21.60
C GLN A 259 -10.99 2.36 22.41
N ALA A 260 -12.18 2.82 22.06
CA ALA A 260 -13.42 2.44 22.72
C ALA A 260 -13.75 0.93 22.64
N GLN A 261 -13.18 0.22 21.67
CA GLN A 261 -13.31 -1.24 21.52
C GLN A 261 -12.21 -2.02 22.25
N GLY A 262 -11.27 -1.35 22.95
CA GLY A 262 -10.13 -1.99 23.59
C GLY A 262 -9.09 -2.56 22.62
N PHE A 263 -9.15 -2.15 21.34
CA PHE A 263 -8.15 -2.57 20.36
C PHE A 263 -6.88 -1.74 20.45
N TYR A 264 -7.01 -0.44 20.71
CA TYR A 264 -5.94 0.51 20.99
C TYR A 264 -6.03 1.00 22.42
N LEU A 265 -4.85 1.31 22.98
CA LEU A 265 -4.73 1.96 24.28
C LEU A 265 -5.47 3.31 24.26
N ASP A 266 -6.20 3.65 25.35
CA ASP A 266 -6.95 4.91 25.45
C ASP A 266 -6.02 6.06 25.85
N GLU A 267 -5.13 6.42 24.92
CA GLU A 267 -4.17 7.51 25.04
C GLU A 267 -4.59 8.71 24.19
N ASP A 268 -4.36 9.92 24.72
CA ASP A 268 -4.62 11.16 23.97
C ASP A 268 -3.46 11.48 23.02
N LEU A 269 -3.68 11.26 21.74
CA LEU A 269 -2.69 11.55 20.68
C LEU A 269 -2.62 13.03 20.29
N GLY A 270 -3.48 13.88 20.89
CA GLY A 270 -3.58 15.29 20.52
C GLY A 270 -4.21 15.50 19.12
N GLU A 271 -3.75 16.54 18.43
CA GLU A 271 -4.19 16.79 17.06
C GLU A 271 -3.24 16.12 16.05
N PRO A 272 -3.77 15.57 14.93
CA PRO A 272 -2.94 14.99 13.89
C PRO A 272 -1.90 16.00 13.38
N THR A 273 -0.64 15.69 13.49
CA THR A 273 0.43 16.48 12.89
C THR A 273 0.63 16.01 11.46
N ASP A 274 0.07 16.77 10.53
CA ASP A 274 0.19 16.46 9.10
C ASP A 274 1.57 16.84 8.58
N ILE A 275 2.48 15.90 8.64
CA ILE A 275 3.75 16.01 7.95
C ILE A 275 3.74 15.00 6.80
N PHE A 276 3.33 15.46 5.60
CA PHE A 276 3.60 14.71 4.39
C PHE A 276 5.10 14.45 4.27
N ASP A 277 5.48 13.21 4.12
CA ASP A 277 6.85 12.85 3.79
C ASP A 277 7.25 13.47 2.45
N GLU A 278 8.55 13.66 2.23
CA GLU A 278 9.05 14.19 0.95
C GLU A 278 8.58 13.35 -0.25
N VAL A 279 8.45 12.04 -0.08
CA VAL A 279 7.97 11.11 -1.10
C VAL A 279 6.50 11.38 -1.42
N GLU A 280 5.63 11.54 -0.43
CA GLU A 280 4.21 11.85 -0.60
C GLU A 280 4.00 13.19 -1.31
N LYS A 281 4.77 14.22 -0.92
CA LYS A 281 4.75 15.54 -1.57
C LYS A 281 5.14 15.44 -3.05
N LYS A 282 6.20 14.71 -3.35
CA LYS A 282 6.66 14.50 -4.72
C LYS A 282 5.64 13.71 -5.55
N ILE A 283 5.03 12.67 -4.97
CA ILE A 283 3.96 11.89 -5.65
C ILE A 283 2.80 12.81 -5.99
N ALA A 284 2.29 13.59 -5.04
CA ALA A 284 1.19 14.53 -5.26
C ALA A 284 1.53 15.55 -6.36
N GLU A 285 2.74 16.14 -6.31
CA GLU A 285 3.21 17.09 -7.31
C GLU A 285 3.28 16.49 -8.71
N LYS A 286 3.87 15.28 -8.85
CA LYS A 286 4.02 14.58 -10.13
C LYS A 286 2.68 14.15 -10.73
N MET A 287 1.73 13.77 -9.88
CA MET A 287 0.37 13.42 -10.28
C MET A 287 -0.52 14.64 -10.54
N GLY A 288 -0.05 15.85 -10.24
CA GLY A 288 -0.79 17.09 -10.44
C GLY A 288 -1.83 17.39 -9.35
N PHE A 289 -1.71 16.74 -8.18
CA PHE A 289 -2.52 17.05 -7.01
C PHE A 289 -1.76 18.00 -6.08
N GLN A 290 -2.51 18.87 -5.40
CA GLN A 290 -1.93 19.59 -4.26
C GLN A 290 -2.05 18.67 -3.04
N ALA A 291 -0.93 18.45 -2.35
CA ALA A 291 -0.95 17.86 -1.03
C ALA A 291 -1.68 18.84 -0.11
N SER A 292 -2.94 18.58 0.17
CA SER A 292 -3.70 19.32 1.18
C SER A 292 -3.40 18.73 2.56
N SER A 293 -3.57 19.53 3.63
CA SER A 293 -3.49 18.99 5.00
C SER A 293 -4.41 17.78 5.14
N ASP A 294 -3.87 16.72 5.69
CA ASP A 294 -4.61 15.49 5.98
C ASP A 294 -4.81 15.42 7.49
N ASP A 295 -6.05 15.59 7.95
CA ASP A 295 -6.40 15.53 9.39
C ASP A 295 -6.42 14.08 9.91
N ARG A 296 -5.57 13.19 9.38
CA ARG A 296 -5.44 11.79 9.79
C ARG A 296 -4.15 11.53 10.54
N PHE A 297 -4.22 10.68 11.55
CA PHE A 297 -3.03 10.15 12.20
C PHE A 297 -2.27 9.20 11.28
N LYS A 298 -0.95 9.29 11.30
CA LYS A 298 -0.07 8.37 10.59
C LYS A 298 0.41 7.29 11.56
N LEU A 299 -0.15 6.10 11.42
CA LEU A 299 0.14 4.96 12.27
C LEU A 299 1.11 4.01 11.57
N LEU A 300 2.06 3.49 12.32
CA LEU A 300 2.97 2.43 11.89
C LEU A 300 2.53 1.13 12.53
N GLU A 301 2.10 0.17 11.73
CA GLU A 301 1.84 -1.21 12.15
C GLU A 301 3.08 -2.05 11.80
N MET A 302 3.84 -2.42 12.80
CA MET A 302 5.12 -3.11 12.67
C MET A 302 4.97 -4.57 13.08
N HIS A 303 5.27 -5.47 12.16
CA HIS A 303 5.38 -6.90 12.40
C HIS A 303 6.86 -7.22 12.61
N VAL A 304 7.27 -7.42 13.85
CA VAL A 304 8.67 -7.48 14.26
C VAL A 304 8.87 -8.57 15.31
N ASP A 305 10.07 -9.15 15.33
CA ASP A 305 10.48 -10.08 16.37
C ASP A 305 11.22 -9.27 17.44
N VAL A 306 10.70 -9.26 18.67
CA VAL A 306 11.21 -8.46 19.80
C VAL A 306 11.28 -9.32 21.07
N ASP A 307 12.30 -9.12 21.86
CA ASP A 307 12.36 -9.59 23.26
C ASP A 307 11.69 -8.52 24.13
N LEU A 308 10.45 -8.78 24.54
CA LEU A 308 9.61 -7.79 25.18
C LEU A 308 9.72 -7.91 26.70
N PRO A 309 10.15 -6.84 27.43
CA PRO A 309 10.27 -6.89 28.88
C PRO A 309 8.97 -7.25 29.57
N GLY A 310 8.98 -8.26 30.43
CA GLY A 310 7.80 -8.80 31.13
C GLY A 310 6.98 -9.82 30.33
N PHE A 311 7.38 -10.11 29.09
CA PHE A 311 6.75 -11.10 28.20
C PHE A 311 7.80 -11.86 27.40
N GLU A 312 8.97 -12.08 28.02
CA GLU A 312 10.09 -12.82 27.44
C GLU A 312 9.67 -14.28 27.16
N ASP A 313 10.42 -14.92 26.25
CA ASP A 313 10.30 -16.35 26.08
C ASP A 313 11.01 -17.07 27.22
N GLU A 314 10.33 -17.98 27.90
CA GLU A 314 10.84 -18.73 29.05
C GLU A 314 11.08 -20.20 28.70
N ASP A 315 12.10 -20.78 29.28
CA ASP A 315 12.38 -22.23 29.19
C ASP A 315 11.51 -23.03 30.20
N GLU A 316 11.74 -24.36 30.24
CA GLU A 316 11.02 -25.27 31.15
C GLU A 316 11.27 -24.95 32.65
N ASP A 317 12.34 -24.23 32.97
CA ASP A 317 12.73 -23.83 34.34
C ASP A 317 12.24 -22.39 34.69
N GLY A 318 11.58 -21.68 33.76
CA GLY A 318 11.07 -20.31 33.94
C GLY A 318 12.17 -19.24 33.79
N GLU A 319 13.31 -19.57 33.19
CA GLU A 319 14.38 -18.60 32.92
C GLU A 319 14.21 -18.00 31.51
N PRO A 320 14.42 -16.67 31.31
CA PRO A 320 14.34 -16.06 30.02
C PRO A 320 15.33 -16.67 29.02
N THR A 321 14.83 -17.12 27.88
CA THR A 321 15.67 -17.71 26.81
C THR A 321 16.43 -16.67 26.00
N GLY A 322 16.01 -15.40 26.01
CA GLY A 322 16.52 -14.33 25.17
C GLY A 322 16.16 -14.49 23.69
N ILE A 323 15.14 -15.29 23.40
CA ILE A 323 14.60 -15.47 22.04
C ILE A 323 13.56 -14.38 21.80
N ALA A 324 13.78 -13.56 20.75
CA ALA A 324 12.82 -12.57 20.31
C ALA A 324 11.58 -13.26 19.73
N LEU A 325 10.39 -12.90 20.24
CA LEU A 325 9.11 -13.41 19.78
C LEU A 325 8.45 -12.49 18.76
N PRO A 326 7.60 -13.01 17.87
CA PRO A 326 6.92 -12.20 16.86
C PRO A 326 5.73 -11.44 17.46
N TYR A 327 5.76 -10.11 17.34
CA TYR A 327 4.68 -9.21 17.76
C TYR A 327 4.19 -8.33 16.62
N VAL A 328 2.97 -7.82 16.75
CA VAL A 328 2.42 -6.72 15.96
C VAL A 328 2.30 -5.50 16.85
N ILE A 329 3.12 -4.50 16.58
CA ILE A 329 3.18 -3.26 17.36
C ILE A 329 2.61 -2.14 16.49
N THR A 330 1.59 -1.44 17.01
CA THR A 330 1.03 -0.27 16.34
C THR A 330 1.35 0.97 17.15
N MET A 331 1.96 1.96 16.50
CA MET A 331 2.32 3.23 17.12
C MET A 331 1.96 4.42 16.24
N GLU A 332 1.79 5.59 16.84
CA GLU A 332 1.66 6.85 16.12
C GLU A 332 3.07 7.38 15.77
N LYS A 333 3.28 7.72 14.48
CA LYS A 333 4.61 8.07 13.97
C LYS A 333 5.18 9.36 14.57
N ALA A 334 4.35 10.37 14.80
CA ALA A 334 4.85 11.70 15.19
C ALA A 334 5.17 11.79 16.69
N SER A 335 4.34 11.20 17.54
CA SER A 335 4.54 11.17 19.00
C SER A 335 5.41 9.99 19.45
N GLY A 336 5.43 8.92 18.66
CA GLY A 336 6.02 7.64 19.07
C GLY A 336 5.16 6.90 20.09
N THR A 337 3.92 7.30 20.32
CA THR A 337 3.02 6.65 21.27
C THR A 337 2.61 5.27 20.75
N ILE A 338 2.88 4.23 21.54
CA ILE A 338 2.45 2.86 21.26
C ILE A 338 0.98 2.73 21.63
N LEU A 339 0.17 2.25 20.69
CA LEU A 339 -1.27 2.06 20.84
C LEU A 339 -1.65 0.61 21.08
N SER A 340 -0.87 -0.32 20.56
CA SER A 340 -1.19 -1.74 20.65
C SER A 340 0.07 -2.59 20.48
N ILE A 341 0.21 -3.59 21.32
CA ILE A 341 1.21 -4.67 21.20
C ILE A 341 0.45 -5.99 21.29
N ARG A 342 0.52 -6.81 20.24
CA ARG A 342 -0.20 -8.09 20.19
C ARG A 342 0.72 -9.20 19.75
N ARG A 343 0.51 -10.40 20.33
CA ARG A 343 1.21 -11.62 19.94
C ARG A 343 0.88 -11.98 18.49
N ASN A 344 1.87 -12.39 17.72
CA ASN A 344 1.72 -12.68 16.28
C ASN A 344 2.03 -14.15 15.94
N TRP A 345 1.56 -15.08 16.79
CA TRP A 345 1.64 -16.52 16.55
C TRP A 345 0.32 -17.19 16.90
N ASP A 346 0.21 -18.47 16.65
CA ASP A 346 -0.97 -19.26 17.02
C ASP A 346 -0.80 -19.73 18.47
N PRO A 347 -1.80 -19.56 19.35
CA PRO A 347 -1.70 -20.05 20.75
C PRO A 347 -1.42 -21.55 20.85
N ASP A 348 -1.84 -22.33 19.84
CA ASP A 348 -1.61 -23.77 19.78
C ASP A 348 -0.26 -24.17 19.15
N ASP A 349 0.58 -23.19 18.75
CA ASP A 349 1.89 -23.43 18.12
C ASP A 349 3.03 -23.35 19.15
N ASP A 350 3.56 -24.48 19.57
CA ASP A 350 4.68 -24.58 20.51
C ASP A 350 5.96 -23.88 19.99
N LEU A 351 6.08 -23.70 18.67
CA LEU A 351 7.24 -23.05 18.06
C LEU A 351 7.08 -21.53 17.92
N LYS A 352 5.93 -20.99 18.31
CA LYS A 352 5.59 -19.57 18.24
C LYS A 352 5.93 -18.92 16.87
N GLN A 353 5.59 -19.64 15.78
CA GLN A 353 5.92 -19.19 14.43
C GLN A 353 5.10 -17.95 14.04
N LYS A 354 5.78 -16.98 13.41
CA LYS A 354 5.20 -15.73 12.93
C LYS A 354 4.03 -15.95 11.96
N ARG A 355 2.86 -15.40 12.29
CA ARG A 355 1.69 -15.38 11.40
C ARG A 355 1.88 -14.32 10.31
N ASN A 356 1.52 -14.68 9.09
CA ASN A 356 1.60 -13.77 7.96
C ASN A 356 0.24 -13.13 7.69
N HIS A 357 0.20 -11.81 7.64
CA HIS A 357 -1.00 -11.02 7.31
C HIS A 357 -0.92 -10.38 5.94
N PHE A 358 0.27 -10.37 5.34
CA PHE A 358 0.52 -9.72 4.06
C PHE A 358 0.93 -10.72 2.99
N VAL A 359 0.50 -10.43 1.77
CA VAL A 359 0.90 -11.17 0.57
C VAL A 359 1.61 -10.21 -0.38
N HIS A 360 2.82 -10.57 -0.78
CA HIS A 360 3.60 -9.81 -1.75
C HIS A 360 3.33 -10.30 -3.17
N TYR A 361 3.03 -9.36 -4.04
CA TYR A 361 2.87 -9.54 -5.48
C TYR A 361 4.06 -8.87 -6.19
N PRO A 362 5.08 -9.64 -6.65
CA PRO A 362 6.19 -9.09 -7.41
C PRO A 362 5.93 -9.16 -8.91
N TYR A 363 6.27 -8.08 -9.66
CA TYR A 363 6.21 -8.05 -11.11
C TYR A 363 7.42 -8.77 -11.73
N ILE A 364 8.62 -8.21 -11.62
CA ILE A 364 9.89 -8.86 -11.97
C ILE A 364 10.82 -8.77 -10.76
N PRO A 365 11.29 -9.91 -10.22
CA PRO A 365 12.17 -9.92 -9.06
C PRO A 365 13.42 -9.06 -9.28
N GLY A 366 13.75 -8.23 -8.28
CA GLY A 366 14.94 -7.39 -8.25
C GLY A 366 16.15 -8.10 -7.62
N PHE A 367 17.15 -7.31 -7.25
CA PHE A 367 18.34 -7.82 -6.53
C PHE A 367 18.14 -7.89 -5.01
N GLY A 368 17.19 -7.12 -4.47
CA GLY A 368 16.75 -7.15 -3.09
C GLY A 368 15.27 -7.50 -2.99
N PHE A 369 14.63 -7.12 -1.91
CA PHE A 369 13.22 -7.37 -1.67
C PHE A 369 12.30 -6.77 -2.73
N TYR A 370 12.59 -5.51 -3.15
CA TYR A 370 11.74 -4.78 -4.08
C TYR A 370 11.97 -5.22 -5.53
N ALA A 371 10.89 -5.61 -6.16
CA ALA A 371 10.82 -5.98 -7.57
C ALA A 371 10.79 -4.75 -8.50
N PHE A 372 11.07 -4.95 -9.77
CA PHE A 372 11.04 -3.92 -10.81
C PHE A 372 9.71 -3.92 -11.56
N GLY A 373 9.10 -2.73 -11.68
CA GLY A 373 7.91 -2.49 -12.49
C GLY A 373 8.23 -1.86 -13.84
N LEU A 374 7.19 -1.53 -14.59
CA LEU A 374 7.30 -0.91 -15.92
C LEU A 374 8.06 0.41 -15.88
N ILE A 375 7.92 1.21 -14.81
CA ILE A 375 8.71 2.45 -14.62
C ILE A 375 10.21 2.15 -14.71
N HIS A 376 10.67 1.12 -14.00
CA HIS A 376 12.08 0.75 -13.96
C HIS A 376 12.59 0.18 -15.30
N LEU A 377 11.70 -0.51 -16.04
CA LEU A 377 12.05 -1.22 -17.26
C LEU A 377 12.04 -0.31 -18.50
N ILE A 378 10.98 0.48 -18.64
CA ILE A 378 10.77 1.29 -19.85
C ILE A 378 10.75 2.80 -19.58
N GLY A 379 10.98 3.25 -18.35
CA GLY A 379 11.01 4.66 -17.99
C GLY A 379 12.03 5.45 -18.80
N ALA A 380 13.21 4.89 -19.04
CA ALA A 380 14.22 5.52 -19.89
C ALA A 380 13.75 5.73 -21.33
N PHE A 381 13.03 4.76 -21.91
CA PHE A 381 12.43 4.88 -23.25
C PHE A 381 11.32 5.94 -23.27
N ALA A 382 10.45 5.95 -22.25
CA ALA A 382 9.40 6.96 -22.12
C ALA A 382 9.95 8.37 -21.99
N LYS A 383 11.01 8.56 -21.19
CA LYS A 383 11.71 9.84 -21.03
C LYS A 383 12.36 10.32 -22.33
N SER A 384 13.07 9.43 -23.02
CA SER A 384 13.71 9.74 -24.31
C SER A 384 12.68 10.06 -25.40
N GLY A 385 11.60 9.25 -25.50
CA GLY A 385 10.49 9.49 -26.42
C GLY A 385 9.81 10.83 -26.17
N THR A 386 9.56 11.17 -24.91
CA THR A 386 8.98 12.47 -24.49
C THR A 386 9.91 13.62 -24.89
N SER A 387 11.22 13.51 -24.67
CA SER A 387 12.17 14.54 -25.06
C SER A 387 12.20 14.76 -26.56
N LEU A 388 12.20 13.69 -27.35
CA LEU A 388 12.24 13.78 -28.82
C LEU A 388 10.95 14.34 -29.42
N ILE A 389 9.77 13.93 -28.90
CA ILE A 389 8.50 14.47 -29.39
C ILE A 389 8.38 15.97 -29.09
N ARG A 390 8.80 16.39 -27.88
CA ARG A 390 8.85 17.81 -27.51
C ARG A 390 9.76 18.61 -28.46
N GLN A 391 10.96 18.12 -28.72
CA GLN A 391 11.90 18.78 -29.68
C GLN A 391 11.34 18.89 -31.11
N LEU A 392 10.67 17.84 -31.60
CA LEU A 392 10.07 17.85 -32.93
C LEU A 392 8.91 18.84 -33.03
N VAL A 393 8.03 18.90 -32.03
CA VAL A 393 6.91 19.84 -32.01
C VAL A 393 7.41 21.27 -31.84
N ASP A 394 8.37 21.50 -30.94
CA ASP A 394 8.96 22.82 -30.72
C ASP A 394 9.71 23.32 -31.96
N ALA A 395 10.49 22.46 -32.66
CA ALA A 395 11.13 22.80 -33.93
C ALA A 395 10.10 23.14 -35.02
N GLY A 396 8.98 22.39 -35.07
CA GLY A 396 7.85 22.69 -35.97
C GLY A 396 7.22 24.04 -35.68
N THR A 397 7.02 24.37 -34.41
CA THR A 397 6.46 25.65 -33.97
C THR A 397 7.38 26.82 -34.38
N LEU A 398 8.69 26.71 -34.13
CA LEU A 398 9.66 27.74 -34.49
C LEU A 398 9.82 27.89 -36.00
N SER A 399 9.73 26.78 -36.75
CA SER A 399 9.81 26.82 -38.21
C SER A 399 8.58 27.47 -38.84
N ASN A 400 7.38 27.20 -38.29
CA ASN A 400 6.10 27.75 -38.76
C ASN A 400 5.87 29.21 -38.32
N LEU A 401 6.41 29.60 -37.16
CA LEU A 401 6.29 30.93 -36.58
C LEU A 401 7.69 31.54 -36.36
N PRO A 402 8.42 31.84 -37.43
CA PRO A 402 9.79 32.30 -37.30
C PRO A 402 9.85 33.69 -36.68
N GLY A 403 10.67 33.84 -35.63
CA GLY A 403 11.09 35.12 -35.11
C GLY A 403 12.20 35.72 -35.98
N GLY A 404 12.52 36.98 -35.78
CA GLY A 404 13.56 37.65 -36.54
C GLY A 404 14.12 38.90 -35.86
N PHE A 405 15.14 39.47 -36.45
CA PHE A 405 15.66 40.77 -36.05
C PHE A 405 15.10 41.86 -36.96
N LYS A 406 14.68 42.98 -36.36
CA LYS A 406 14.32 44.19 -37.08
C LYS A 406 15.30 45.31 -36.74
N THR A 407 15.65 46.15 -37.73
CA THR A 407 16.51 47.30 -37.54
C THR A 407 15.82 48.32 -36.60
N LYS A 408 16.59 48.90 -35.68
CA LYS A 408 16.09 49.96 -34.79
C LYS A 408 15.65 51.18 -35.61
N GLY A 409 14.38 51.55 -35.47
CA GLY A 409 13.78 52.65 -36.25
C GLY A 409 12.77 52.22 -37.32
N LEU A 410 12.64 50.91 -37.58
CA LEU A 410 11.54 50.36 -38.37
C LEU A 410 10.24 50.49 -37.57
N ARG A 411 9.25 51.24 -38.09
CA ARG A 411 7.93 51.38 -37.50
C ARG A 411 6.92 50.54 -38.24
N VAL A 412 6.27 49.65 -37.53
CA VAL A 412 5.14 48.83 -38.02
C VAL A 412 3.89 49.32 -37.33
N THR A 413 2.89 49.67 -38.07
CA THR A 413 1.58 50.08 -37.52
C THR A 413 0.96 48.85 -36.86
N GLY A 414 0.64 48.96 -35.56
CA GLY A 414 0.10 47.84 -34.80
C GLY A 414 1.13 46.77 -34.32
N ASP A 415 2.37 47.18 -34.02
CA ASP A 415 3.47 46.32 -33.58
C ASP A 415 3.18 45.53 -32.28
N ASP A 416 2.23 46.00 -31.48
CA ASP A 416 1.84 45.38 -30.18
C ASP A 416 0.79 44.27 -30.31
N THR A 417 0.27 44.00 -31.51
CA THR A 417 -0.75 43.00 -31.75
C THR A 417 -0.30 41.91 -32.71
N PRO A 418 -0.64 40.63 -32.46
CA PRO A 418 -0.38 39.55 -33.40
C PRO A 418 -1.01 39.84 -34.78
N ILE A 419 -0.32 39.47 -35.86
CA ILE A 419 -0.87 39.59 -37.22
C ILE A 419 -1.88 38.46 -37.45
N ALA A 420 -3.12 38.83 -37.84
CA ALA A 420 -4.14 37.87 -38.20
C ALA A 420 -3.89 37.24 -39.58
N PRO A 421 -4.39 36.02 -39.85
CA PRO A 421 -4.29 35.43 -41.18
C PRO A 421 -4.90 36.36 -42.25
N ALA A 422 -4.15 36.58 -43.34
CA ALA A 422 -4.52 37.50 -44.45
C ALA A 422 -4.51 38.99 -44.10
N GLU A 423 -3.94 39.42 -43.00
CA GLU A 423 -3.79 40.84 -42.63
C GLU A 423 -2.55 41.43 -43.29
N TRP A 424 -2.69 42.63 -43.83
CA TRP A 424 -1.58 43.42 -44.38
C TRP A 424 -1.33 44.64 -43.51
N ARG A 425 -0.08 44.88 -43.13
CA ARG A 425 0.29 46.05 -42.29
C ARG A 425 1.23 46.95 -43.01
N ASP A 426 1.00 48.24 -42.88
CA ASP A 426 1.91 49.25 -43.41
C ASP A 426 3.18 49.38 -42.59
N VAL A 427 4.32 49.45 -43.24
CA VAL A 427 5.65 49.51 -42.61
C VAL A 427 6.43 50.69 -43.14
N ASP A 428 6.81 51.61 -42.25
CA ASP A 428 7.68 52.75 -42.59
C ASP A 428 9.15 52.34 -42.52
N VAL A 429 9.85 52.41 -43.63
CA VAL A 429 11.28 52.07 -43.77
C VAL A 429 12.12 53.34 -43.86
N ALA A 430 13.00 53.61 -42.90
CA ALA A 430 13.78 54.83 -42.81
C ALA A 430 14.88 54.92 -43.89
N SER A 431 15.43 53.81 -44.37
CA SER A 431 16.38 53.71 -45.47
C SER A 431 16.55 52.26 -45.96
N GLY A 432 16.84 52.07 -47.23
CA GLY A 432 17.06 50.76 -47.86
C GLY A 432 15.76 50.05 -48.25
N THR A 433 15.85 48.74 -48.57
CA THR A 433 14.68 47.92 -48.86
C THR A 433 14.14 47.29 -47.57
N MET A 434 12.85 46.96 -47.53
CA MET A 434 12.24 46.26 -46.39
C MET A 434 12.98 44.96 -46.05
N ARG A 435 13.51 44.27 -47.06
CA ARG A 435 14.26 43.04 -46.94
C ARG A 435 15.60 43.22 -46.21
N ASP A 436 16.24 44.40 -46.31
CA ASP A 436 17.52 44.71 -45.67
C ASP A 436 17.33 45.07 -44.18
N ASN A 437 16.10 45.42 -43.78
CA ASN A 437 15.74 45.87 -42.44
C ASN A 437 15.12 44.78 -41.56
N ILE A 438 14.76 43.66 -42.16
CA ILE A 438 14.17 42.50 -41.45
C ILE A 438 14.95 41.26 -41.83
N MET A 439 15.53 40.62 -40.81
CA MET A 439 16.25 39.36 -40.96
C MET A 439 15.51 38.25 -40.16
N PRO A 440 14.80 37.33 -40.83
CA PRO A 440 14.24 36.20 -40.16
C PRO A 440 15.35 35.28 -39.64
N LEU A 441 15.19 34.71 -38.45
CA LEU A 441 16.11 33.71 -37.93
C LEU A 441 15.98 32.42 -38.76
N PRO A 442 17.10 31.80 -39.14
CA PRO A 442 17.08 30.59 -39.96
C PRO A 442 16.78 29.37 -39.13
N TYR A 443 15.51 29.21 -38.72
CA TYR A 443 15.09 27.99 -38.04
C TYR A 443 15.06 26.81 -39.02
N LYS A 444 15.60 25.69 -38.58
CA LYS A 444 15.57 24.45 -39.38
C LYS A 444 14.24 23.77 -39.22
N GLU A 445 13.77 23.12 -40.28
CA GLU A 445 12.61 22.23 -40.23
C GLU A 445 12.86 21.07 -39.28
N PRO A 446 11.78 20.46 -38.70
CA PRO A 446 11.89 19.26 -37.87
C PRO A 446 12.70 18.17 -38.56
N SER A 447 13.70 17.62 -37.87
CA SER A 447 14.61 16.65 -38.44
C SER A 447 13.94 15.29 -38.68
N GLN A 448 13.97 14.80 -39.94
CA GLN A 448 13.51 13.46 -40.28
C GLN A 448 14.31 12.38 -39.56
N VAL A 449 15.58 12.61 -39.24
CA VAL A 449 16.41 11.68 -38.48
C VAL A 449 15.92 11.56 -37.05
N LEU A 450 15.55 12.67 -36.42
CA LEU A 450 14.96 12.63 -35.05
C LEU A 450 13.61 11.91 -35.04
N PHE A 451 12.80 12.10 -36.10
CA PHE A 451 11.53 11.37 -36.20
C PHE A 451 11.76 9.86 -36.36
N THR A 452 12.71 9.43 -37.18
CA THR A 452 13.05 8.02 -37.33
C THR A 452 13.61 7.44 -36.02
N LEU A 453 14.45 8.20 -35.30
CA LEU A 453 14.98 7.80 -34.00
C LEU A 453 13.84 7.64 -32.97
N LEU A 454 12.89 8.58 -32.94
CA LEU A 454 11.69 8.48 -32.08
C LEU A 454 10.93 7.19 -32.36
N GLN A 455 10.67 6.88 -33.65
CA GLN A 455 9.96 5.63 -34.01
C GLN A 455 10.72 4.39 -33.53
N SER A 456 12.05 4.35 -33.71
CA SER A 456 12.88 3.23 -33.28
C SER A 456 12.85 3.06 -31.76
N ILE A 457 12.96 4.13 -30.98
CA ILE A 457 12.93 4.10 -29.52
C ILE A 457 11.56 3.61 -29.01
N ILE A 458 10.48 4.07 -29.64
CA ILE A 458 9.12 3.66 -29.27
C ILE A 458 8.92 2.16 -29.57
N GLU A 459 9.34 1.69 -30.74
CA GLU A 459 9.22 0.29 -31.13
C GLU A 459 10.01 -0.62 -30.19
N GLU A 460 11.25 -0.26 -29.84
CA GLU A 460 12.05 -1.00 -28.87
C GLU A 460 11.42 -0.99 -27.48
N GLY A 461 10.92 0.15 -27.01
CA GLY A 461 10.24 0.27 -25.74
C GLY A 461 8.97 -0.59 -25.67
N ARG A 462 8.16 -0.61 -26.72
CA ARG A 462 6.97 -1.49 -26.82
C ARG A 462 7.35 -2.97 -26.80
N ARG A 463 8.39 -3.32 -27.55
CA ARG A 463 8.92 -4.71 -27.57
C ARG A 463 9.40 -5.14 -26.19
N PHE A 464 10.12 -4.25 -25.50
CA PHE A 464 10.65 -4.54 -24.17
C PHE A 464 9.54 -4.66 -23.11
N ALA A 465 8.51 -3.83 -23.19
CA ALA A 465 7.34 -3.91 -22.33
C ALA A 465 6.44 -5.14 -22.61
N SER A 466 6.77 -5.96 -23.61
CA SER A 466 5.89 -7.01 -24.14
C SER A 466 4.52 -6.50 -24.59
N ALA A 467 4.41 -5.18 -24.79
CA ALA A 467 3.23 -4.49 -25.28
C ALA A 467 3.20 -4.43 -26.82
N ALA A 468 4.14 -5.10 -27.50
CA ALA A 468 4.13 -5.19 -28.93
C ALA A 468 2.88 -5.92 -29.38
N ASP A 469 1.95 -5.19 -29.99
CA ASP A 469 0.84 -5.78 -30.69
C ASP A 469 1.39 -6.75 -31.72
N LEU A 470 1.05 -8.01 -31.54
CA LEU A 470 1.09 -8.92 -32.69
C LEU A 470 0.06 -8.37 -33.65
N GLN A 471 0.50 -7.52 -34.57
CA GLN A 471 -0.35 -7.15 -35.69
C GLN A 471 -0.56 -8.42 -36.51
N VAL A 472 -1.65 -9.12 -36.20
CA VAL A 472 -2.13 -10.26 -37.01
C VAL A 472 -2.31 -9.81 -38.46
N SER A 473 -2.48 -8.50 -38.68
CA SER A 473 -2.50 -7.86 -40.01
C SER A 473 -1.19 -7.96 -40.79
N ASP A 474 -0.03 -8.05 -40.13
CA ASP A 474 1.28 -8.18 -40.78
C ASP A 474 1.62 -9.65 -41.12
N MET A 475 0.82 -10.58 -40.64
CA MET A 475 0.97 -11.98 -40.99
C MET A 475 0.31 -12.21 -42.37
N SER A 476 1.10 -12.69 -43.32
CA SER A 476 0.54 -13.01 -44.63
C SER A 476 -0.62 -13.98 -44.47
N ALA A 477 -1.71 -13.78 -45.21
CA ALA A 477 -2.90 -14.63 -45.19
C ALA A 477 -2.61 -16.12 -45.47
N ASN A 478 -1.39 -16.44 -45.89
CA ASN A 478 -0.91 -17.80 -46.19
C ASN A 478 0.00 -18.40 -45.11
N SER A 479 0.16 -17.75 -43.91
CA SER A 479 1.00 -18.33 -42.85
C SER A 479 0.31 -19.60 -42.30
N PRO A 480 1.06 -20.71 -42.13
CA PRO A 480 0.50 -21.93 -41.53
C PRO A 480 0.02 -21.63 -40.09
N VAL A 481 -1.17 -22.13 -39.73
CA VAL A 481 -1.77 -21.92 -38.41
C VAL A 481 -0.81 -22.28 -37.26
N GLY A 482 -0.02 -23.35 -37.44
CA GLY A 482 0.98 -23.76 -36.46
C GLY A 482 2.11 -22.75 -36.24
N THR A 483 2.54 -22.06 -37.29
CA THR A 483 3.57 -21.01 -37.17
C THR A 483 3.00 -19.78 -36.46
N THR A 484 1.77 -19.41 -36.76
CA THR A 484 1.05 -18.33 -36.09
C THR A 484 0.87 -18.60 -34.61
N LEU A 485 0.44 -19.80 -34.25
CA LEU A 485 0.30 -20.23 -32.85
C LEU A 485 1.65 -20.25 -32.11
N ALA A 486 2.73 -20.73 -32.73
CA ALA A 486 4.07 -20.75 -32.12
C ALA A 486 4.63 -19.36 -31.89
N ILE A 487 4.38 -18.40 -32.79
CA ILE A 487 4.78 -16.99 -32.62
C ILE A 487 3.96 -16.34 -31.49
N LEU A 488 2.65 -16.57 -31.45
CA LEU A 488 1.77 -16.12 -30.38
C LEU A 488 2.23 -16.67 -29.00
N GLU A 489 2.47 -17.97 -28.94
CA GLU A 489 2.94 -18.61 -27.71
C GLU A 489 4.30 -18.05 -27.24
N ARG A 490 5.21 -17.76 -28.16
CA ARG A 490 6.52 -17.21 -27.84
C ARG A 490 6.44 -15.76 -27.36
N SER A 491 5.58 -14.93 -27.91
CA SER A 491 5.40 -13.55 -27.49
C SER A 491 4.72 -13.41 -26.14
N LEU A 492 3.83 -14.38 -25.79
CA LEU A 492 3.15 -14.40 -24.49
C LEU A 492 4.03 -14.94 -23.34
N LYS A 493 5.22 -15.50 -23.61
CA LYS A 493 6.06 -16.11 -22.55
C LYS A 493 6.48 -15.17 -21.43
N VAL A 494 6.82 -13.93 -21.75
CA VAL A 494 7.24 -12.95 -20.69
C VAL A 494 6.03 -12.59 -19.83
N MET A 495 4.88 -12.33 -20.45
CA MET A 495 3.65 -12.02 -19.74
C MET A 495 3.18 -13.22 -18.90
N SER A 496 3.24 -14.45 -19.44
CA SER A 496 2.88 -15.66 -18.70
C SER A 496 3.74 -15.90 -17.47
N ALA A 497 5.01 -15.48 -17.46
CA ALA A 497 5.87 -15.55 -16.29
C ALA A 497 5.45 -14.58 -15.19
N VAL A 498 5.00 -13.36 -15.55
CA VAL A 498 4.44 -12.39 -14.59
C VAL A 498 3.11 -12.93 -14.04
N GLN A 499 2.24 -13.41 -14.90
CA GLN A 499 0.95 -14.00 -14.53
C GLN A 499 1.13 -15.21 -13.59
N ALA A 500 2.11 -16.07 -13.84
CA ALA A 500 2.42 -17.20 -12.96
C ALA A 500 2.80 -16.76 -11.54
N ARG A 501 3.55 -15.64 -11.39
CA ARG A 501 3.86 -15.07 -10.07
C ARG A 501 2.61 -14.50 -9.39
N ILE A 502 1.76 -13.82 -10.14
CA ILE A 502 0.48 -13.31 -9.62
C ILE A 502 -0.39 -14.45 -9.13
N HIS A 503 -0.55 -15.52 -9.91
CA HIS A 503 -1.29 -16.71 -9.49
C HIS A 503 -0.70 -17.40 -8.26
N TYR A 504 0.64 -17.41 -8.15
CA TYR A 504 1.30 -17.93 -6.95
C TYR A 504 1.00 -17.08 -5.71
N ALA A 505 1.04 -15.76 -5.84
CA ALA A 505 0.69 -14.84 -4.75
C ALA A 505 -0.81 -14.94 -4.39
N MET A 506 -1.71 -15.01 -5.38
CA MET A 506 -3.14 -15.26 -5.15
C MET A 506 -3.41 -16.56 -4.42
N LYS A 507 -2.65 -17.61 -4.74
CA LYS A 507 -2.74 -18.88 -4.00
C LYS A 507 -2.40 -18.72 -2.52
N GLN A 508 -1.40 -17.88 -2.18
CA GLN A 508 -1.07 -17.56 -0.79
C GLN A 508 -2.18 -16.73 -0.13
N GLU A 509 -2.70 -15.72 -0.83
CA GLU A 509 -3.82 -14.91 -0.36
C GLU A 509 -5.05 -15.78 -0.04
N PHE A 510 -5.42 -16.68 -0.93
CA PHE A 510 -6.56 -17.57 -0.71
C PHE A 510 -6.36 -18.58 0.42
N LYS A 511 -5.11 -18.96 0.70
CA LYS A 511 -4.79 -19.77 1.89
C LYS A 511 -5.02 -18.98 3.18
N LEU A 512 -4.60 -17.71 3.22
CA LEU A 512 -4.83 -16.84 4.39
C LEU A 512 -6.32 -16.58 4.58
N LEU A 513 -7.04 -16.25 3.52
CA LEU A 513 -8.50 -16.07 3.59
C LEU A 513 -9.23 -17.32 4.08
N LYS A 514 -8.81 -18.51 3.63
CA LYS A 514 -9.39 -19.77 4.06
C LYS A 514 -9.25 -20.01 5.57
N VAL A 515 -8.17 -19.54 6.19
CA VAL A 515 -7.94 -19.70 7.64
C VAL A 515 -8.88 -18.79 8.44
N ILE A 516 -9.21 -17.63 7.88
CA ILE A 516 -10.07 -16.64 8.54
C ILE A 516 -11.56 -16.93 8.34
N ILE A 517 -11.94 -17.55 7.20
CA ILE A 517 -13.32 -17.95 6.90
C ILE A 517 -13.76 -19.15 7.76
#